data_464d4e5a355470df9c2a9073d6497479
#
_entry.id   464d4e5a355470df9c2a9073d6497479
#
_cell.length_a   1.000
_cell.length_b   1.000
_cell.length_c   1.000
_cell.angle_alpha   90.00
_cell.angle_beta   90.00
_cell.angle_gamma   90.00
#
_symmetry.space_group_name_H-M   'P 1'
#
loop_
_entity.id
_entity.type
_entity.pdbx_description
1 polymer ?
#
loop_
_entity_poly.entity_id
_entity_poly.type
_entity_poly.pdbx_seq_one_letter_code
_entity_poly.pdbx_strand_id
1 'polypeptide(L)'
;MAGRLGSRAYILSRIGRDPLGEQALDILRPLPVETSAIQMDSRAETGRVTVTLNNGQPSYTIHEPAAWDFLDASEEWLLLAGRASAICFGSLAQRNPVSRAAIQRLVAASGSGCIRVFDVNLRSPFYTADILTESVALATVVKMNDAEVPLVLYLLGLATASTPGEAEWDKTRLRYGAEKLLAEFPRLDLVVITCGGTGSLLVRRDEWHEHPGIKVKIADTIGAGDAFTAAITHYLLRGSSLERLNEAGNQWGAFIASQPGAMPAISDVTRESIRRKIEG
;
A
#
# COMPACT_ATOMS: atom_id res chain seq x y z
N MET A 1 1.81 -0.52 -10.72
CA MET A 1 0.59 0.16 -11.20
C MET A 1 0.82 1.64 -11.49
N ALA A 2 1.37 2.44 -10.58
CA ALA A 2 1.56 3.89 -10.78
C ALA A 2 2.21 4.26 -12.12
N GLY A 3 3.27 3.53 -12.54
CA GLY A 3 3.89 3.72 -13.86
C GLY A 3 2.94 3.46 -15.03
N ARG A 4 2.08 2.44 -14.93
CA ARG A 4 1.06 2.16 -15.95
C ARG A 4 -0.01 3.23 -16.05
N LEU A 5 -0.19 4.03 -15.00
CA LEU A 5 -1.06 5.21 -14.98
C LEU A 5 -0.37 6.48 -15.51
N GLY A 6 0.92 6.40 -15.83
CA GLY A 6 1.69 7.51 -16.39
C GLY A 6 2.47 8.34 -15.36
N SER A 7 2.60 7.87 -14.13
CA SER A 7 3.54 8.44 -13.15
C SER A 7 4.93 7.85 -13.38
N ARG A 8 5.99 8.66 -13.23
CA ARG A 8 7.35 8.12 -13.18
C ARG A 8 7.56 7.42 -11.84
N ALA A 9 7.66 6.10 -11.86
CA ALA A 9 7.71 5.27 -10.65
C ALA A 9 9.06 4.58 -10.49
N TYR A 10 9.61 4.62 -9.28
CA TYR A 10 10.83 3.92 -8.87
C TYR A 10 10.49 2.83 -7.87
N ILE A 11 11.20 1.70 -7.96
CA ILE A 11 11.14 0.64 -6.97
C ILE A 11 12.40 0.73 -6.10
N LEU A 12 12.21 1.07 -4.82
CA LEU A 12 13.26 1.04 -3.81
C LEU A 12 13.08 -0.26 -3.03
N SER A 13 13.92 -1.23 -3.33
CA SER A 13 13.89 -2.56 -2.71
C SER A 13 15.28 -3.18 -2.73
N ARG A 14 15.43 -4.36 -2.16
CA ARG A 14 16.68 -5.12 -2.19
C ARG A 14 16.37 -6.58 -2.47
N ILE A 15 17.11 -7.17 -3.41
CA ILE A 15 17.00 -8.55 -3.84
C ILE A 15 18.34 -9.25 -3.67
N GLY A 16 18.33 -10.56 -3.57
CA GLY A 16 19.54 -11.39 -3.53
C GLY A 16 20.21 -11.47 -4.91
N ARG A 17 21.50 -11.79 -4.91
CA ARG A 17 22.24 -12.22 -6.12
C ARG A 17 21.95 -13.70 -6.38
N ASP A 18 20.72 -14.02 -6.71
CA ASP A 18 20.22 -15.38 -6.89
C ASP A 18 19.22 -15.45 -8.06
N PRO A 19 18.86 -16.66 -8.54
CA PRO A 19 17.93 -16.81 -9.65
C PRO A 19 16.56 -16.16 -9.46
N LEU A 20 16.05 -16.07 -8.22
CA LEU A 20 14.78 -15.39 -7.94
C LEU A 20 14.89 -13.88 -8.11
N GLY A 21 16.04 -13.29 -7.73
CA GLY A 21 16.33 -11.87 -7.94
C GLY A 21 16.43 -11.53 -9.43
N GLU A 22 17.10 -12.37 -10.20
CA GLU A 22 17.18 -12.23 -11.66
C GLU A 22 15.79 -12.32 -12.30
N GLN A 23 15.00 -13.33 -11.92
CA GLN A 23 13.62 -13.49 -12.38
C GLN A 23 12.76 -12.29 -12.04
N ALA A 24 12.88 -11.72 -10.83
CA ALA A 24 12.15 -10.53 -10.42
C ALA A 24 12.49 -9.33 -11.31
N LEU A 25 13.77 -9.11 -11.63
CA LEU A 25 14.20 -8.05 -12.54
C LEU A 25 13.69 -8.28 -13.97
N ASP A 26 13.72 -9.51 -14.47
CA ASP A 26 13.22 -9.84 -15.82
C ASP A 26 11.72 -9.56 -15.95
N ILE A 27 10.93 -9.81 -14.90
CA ILE A 27 9.51 -9.48 -14.85
C ILE A 27 9.28 -7.96 -14.81
N LEU A 28 10.15 -7.21 -14.13
CA LEU A 28 9.99 -5.77 -13.94
C LEU A 28 10.47 -4.95 -15.14
N ARG A 29 11.53 -5.37 -15.83
CA ARG A 29 12.15 -4.64 -16.96
C ARG A 29 11.19 -4.19 -18.06
N PRO A 30 10.19 -4.99 -18.49
CA PRO A 30 9.23 -4.57 -19.51
C PRO A 30 8.14 -3.64 -18.99
N LEU A 31 8.09 -3.39 -17.68
CA LEU A 31 7.08 -2.54 -17.06
C LEU A 31 7.54 -1.08 -17.02
N PRO A 32 6.61 -0.11 -17.05
CA PRO A 32 6.95 1.31 -16.95
C PRO A 32 7.31 1.71 -15.52
N VAL A 33 8.38 1.11 -14.99
CA VAL A 33 8.94 1.39 -13.66
C VAL A 33 10.46 1.44 -13.73
N GLU A 34 11.08 2.29 -12.95
CA GLU A 34 12.53 2.39 -12.84
C GLU A 34 13.04 1.37 -11.81
N THR A 35 13.88 0.45 -12.26
CA THR A 35 14.45 -0.64 -11.45
C THR A 35 15.90 -0.37 -11.05
N SER A 36 16.50 0.71 -11.55
CA SER A 36 17.91 1.07 -11.28
C SER A 36 18.23 1.28 -9.80
N ALA A 37 17.21 1.62 -9.01
CA ALA A 37 17.34 1.81 -7.58
C ALA A 37 17.12 0.52 -6.76
N ILE A 38 16.97 -0.64 -7.38
CA ILE A 38 16.88 -1.92 -6.67
C ILE A 38 18.29 -2.33 -6.26
N GLN A 39 18.51 -2.50 -4.96
CA GLN A 39 19.80 -2.92 -4.39
C GLN A 39 19.99 -4.43 -4.55
N MET A 40 21.26 -4.85 -4.69
CA MET A 40 21.65 -6.25 -4.78
C MET A 40 22.36 -6.69 -3.50
N ASP A 41 21.87 -7.74 -2.85
CA ASP A 41 22.53 -8.34 -1.68
C ASP A 41 23.32 -9.59 -2.08
N SER A 42 24.52 -9.73 -1.50
CA SER A 42 25.39 -10.90 -1.73
C SER A 42 25.30 -11.94 -0.59
N ARG A 43 24.59 -11.64 0.50
CA ARG A 43 24.54 -12.44 1.72
C ARG A 43 23.13 -12.96 2.05
N ALA A 44 22.10 -12.19 1.69
CA ALA A 44 20.71 -12.54 1.92
C ALA A 44 20.02 -12.88 0.59
N GLU A 45 19.17 -13.90 0.64
CA GLU A 45 18.38 -14.36 -0.51
C GLU A 45 17.24 -13.38 -0.85
N THR A 46 16.79 -13.42 -2.11
CA THR A 46 15.58 -12.73 -2.53
C THR A 46 14.38 -13.20 -1.72
N GLY A 47 13.59 -12.24 -1.24
CA GLY A 47 12.40 -12.52 -0.44
C GLY A 47 11.40 -13.39 -1.20
N ARG A 48 10.87 -14.38 -0.51
CA ARG A 48 9.86 -15.31 -1.05
C ARG A 48 8.74 -15.57 -0.06
N VAL A 49 7.58 -15.91 -0.61
CA VAL A 49 6.43 -16.39 0.15
C VAL A 49 6.06 -17.76 -0.35
N THR A 50 5.97 -18.74 0.56
CA THR A 50 5.47 -20.07 0.24
C THR A 50 3.97 -20.10 0.53
N VAL A 51 3.20 -20.59 -0.43
CA VAL A 51 1.76 -20.84 -0.27
C VAL A 51 1.56 -22.35 -0.10
N THR A 52 0.98 -22.74 1.03
CA THR A 52 0.63 -24.15 1.31
C THR A 52 -0.89 -24.25 1.42
N LEU A 53 -1.47 -25.23 0.75
CA LEU A 53 -2.90 -25.49 0.83
C LEU A 53 -3.17 -26.51 1.94
N ASN A 54 -3.81 -26.08 3.03
CA ASN A 54 -4.27 -26.94 4.12
C ASN A 54 -5.79 -27.11 4.00
N ASN A 55 -6.24 -28.30 3.61
CA ASN A 55 -7.66 -28.58 3.37
C ASN A 55 -8.35 -27.57 2.44
N GLY A 56 -7.65 -27.14 1.37
CA GLY A 56 -8.15 -26.13 0.43
C GLY A 56 -8.04 -24.66 0.89
N GLN A 57 -7.59 -24.42 2.11
CA GLN A 57 -7.34 -23.09 2.65
C GLN A 57 -5.86 -22.71 2.44
N PRO A 58 -5.54 -21.57 1.80
CA PRO A 58 -4.15 -21.14 1.62
C PRO A 58 -3.55 -20.64 2.94
N SER A 59 -2.35 -21.11 3.24
CA SER A 59 -1.50 -20.62 4.32
C SER A 59 -0.24 -20.01 3.70
N TYR A 60 0.14 -18.82 4.17
CA TYR A 60 1.26 -18.05 3.63
C TYR A 60 2.41 -18.03 4.62
N THR A 61 3.59 -18.50 4.20
CA THR A 61 4.82 -18.38 4.98
C THR A 61 5.74 -17.36 4.32
N ILE A 62 5.93 -16.23 5.00
CA ILE A 62 6.88 -15.19 4.57
C ILE A 62 8.23 -15.55 5.16
N HIS A 63 9.18 -15.90 4.29
CA HIS A 63 10.51 -16.33 4.72
C HIS A 63 11.36 -15.16 5.26
N GLU A 64 12.19 -15.49 6.25
CA GLU A 64 13.15 -14.58 6.86
C GLU A 64 14.44 -15.33 7.26
N PRO A 65 15.62 -14.65 7.22
CA PRO A 65 15.80 -13.31 6.68
C PRO A 65 15.67 -13.26 5.16
N ALA A 66 15.37 -12.10 4.58
CA ALA A 66 15.35 -11.85 3.16
C ALA A 66 16.14 -10.59 2.81
N ALA A 67 16.59 -10.44 1.57
CA ALA A 67 17.41 -9.30 1.16
C ALA A 67 16.76 -7.93 1.51
N TRP A 68 15.44 -7.81 1.36
CA TRP A 68 14.71 -6.59 1.71
C TRP A 68 14.61 -6.31 3.23
N ASP A 69 15.10 -7.19 4.10
CA ASP A 69 15.30 -6.91 5.53
C ASP A 69 16.53 -6.03 5.79
N PHE A 70 17.38 -5.83 4.78
CA PHE A 70 18.64 -5.10 4.87
C PHE A 70 18.71 -3.93 3.89
N LEU A 71 17.60 -3.18 3.74
CA LEU A 71 17.56 -1.96 2.94
C LEU A 71 18.60 -0.96 3.46
N ASP A 72 19.30 -0.31 2.53
CA ASP A 72 20.24 0.77 2.84
C ASP A 72 19.72 2.10 2.30
N ALA A 73 19.53 3.07 3.17
CA ALA A 73 19.18 4.44 2.78
C ALA A 73 20.44 5.14 2.23
N SER A 74 20.94 4.65 1.08
CA SER A 74 22.08 5.19 0.38
C SER A 74 21.86 6.67 -0.02
N GLU A 75 22.94 7.37 -0.33
CA GLU A 75 22.88 8.76 -0.79
C GLU A 75 21.98 8.90 -2.04
N GLU A 76 22.11 7.96 -2.98
CA GLU A 76 21.24 7.90 -4.17
C GLU A 76 19.76 7.82 -3.79
N TRP A 77 19.39 6.93 -2.87
CA TRP A 77 18.01 6.79 -2.41
C TRP A 77 17.50 8.04 -1.68
N LEU A 78 18.34 8.67 -0.86
CA LEU A 78 18.00 9.92 -0.19
C LEU A 78 17.78 11.07 -1.19
N LEU A 79 18.59 11.16 -2.25
CA LEU A 79 18.38 12.12 -3.33
C LEU A 79 17.08 11.87 -4.10
N LEU A 80 16.75 10.60 -4.38
CA LEU A 80 15.46 10.24 -4.99
C LEU A 80 14.29 10.61 -4.08
N ALA A 81 14.38 10.28 -2.79
CA ALA A 81 13.35 10.63 -1.81
C ALA A 81 13.13 12.14 -1.72
N GLY A 82 14.21 12.94 -1.70
CA GLY A 82 14.13 14.40 -1.65
C GLY A 82 13.45 15.04 -2.87
N ARG A 83 13.42 14.35 -4.01
CA ARG A 83 12.76 14.78 -5.27
C ARG A 83 11.40 14.12 -5.49
N ALA A 84 11.02 13.16 -4.66
CA ALA A 84 9.78 12.42 -4.84
C ALA A 84 8.57 13.31 -4.56
N SER A 85 7.57 13.27 -5.44
CA SER A 85 6.27 13.88 -5.21
C SER A 85 5.36 12.97 -4.37
N ALA A 86 5.63 11.65 -4.36
CA ALA A 86 4.97 10.70 -3.48
C ALA A 86 5.91 9.56 -3.09
N ILE A 87 5.77 9.05 -1.87
CA ILE A 87 6.44 7.84 -1.36
C ILE A 87 5.38 6.92 -0.79
N CYS A 88 5.36 5.65 -1.26
CA CYS A 88 4.52 4.61 -0.68
C CYS A 88 5.40 3.63 0.10
N PHE A 89 5.00 3.31 1.31
CA PHE A 89 5.70 2.36 2.18
C PHE A 89 4.70 1.57 3.04
N GLY A 90 5.09 0.42 3.54
CA GLY A 90 4.22 -0.48 4.31
C GLY A 90 4.85 -0.95 5.62
N SER A 91 4.10 -1.75 6.39
CA SER A 91 4.53 -2.29 7.69
C SER A 91 5.52 -3.44 7.54
N LEU A 92 5.29 -4.37 6.63
CA LEU A 92 6.04 -5.63 6.53
C LEU A 92 7.55 -5.41 6.32
N ALA A 93 7.94 -4.48 5.46
CA ALA A 93 9.36 -4.18 5.21
C ALA A 93 10.06 -3.55 6.42
N GLN A 94 9.33 -3.19 7.46
CA GLN A 94 9.85 -2.61 8.70
C GLN A 94 10.03 -3.65 9.83
N ARG A 95 9.79 -4.94 9.55
CA ARG A 95 9.98 -6.01 10.54
C ARG A 95 11.41 -6.12 11.04
N ASN A 96 12.39 -5.83 10.18
CA ASN A 96 13.80 -5.79 10.56
C ASN A 96 14.22 -4.34 10.88
N PRO A 97 14.93 -4.10 12.01
CA PRO A 97 15.34 -2.76 12.43
C PRO A 97 16.19 -2.02 11.39
N VAL A 98 17.00 -2.72 10.60
CA VAL A 98 17.84 -2.12 9.54
C VAL A 98 16.97 -1.47 8.47
N SER A 99 16.04 -2.23 7.90
CA SER A 99 15.12 -1.71 6.89
C SER A 99 14.14 -0.68 7.44
N ARG A 100 13.69 -0.86 8.71
CA ARG A 100 12.86 0.14 9.39
C ARG A 100 13.57 1.49 9.44
N ALA A 101 14.82 1.52 9.92
CA ALA A 101 15.60 2.75 9.98
C ALA A 101 15.83 3.37 8.60
N ALA A 102 16.10 2.54 7.57
CA ALA A 102 16.25 3.02 6.19
C ALA A 102 14.97 3.65 5.65
N ILE A 103 13.81 2.99 5.82
CA ILE A 103 12.50 3.49 5.38
C ILE A 103 12.17 4.81 6.07
N GLN A 104 12.36 4.91 7.39
CA GLN A 104 12.10 6.12 8.15
C GLN A 104 12.97 7.29 7.69
N ARG A 105 14.27 7.05 7.44
CA ARG A 105 15.18 8.07 6.90
C ARG A 105 14.74 8.55 5.51
N LEU A 106 14.30 7.64 4.64
CA LEU A 106 13.80 7.98 3.29
C LEU A 106 12.54 8.83 3.35
N VAL A 107 11.57 8.42 4.17
CA VAL A 107 10.31 9.17 4.32
C VAL A 107 10.57 10.53 4.95
N ALA A 108 11.47 10.62 5.94
CA ALA A 108 11.85 11.89 6.56
C ALA A 108 12.63 12.82 5.61
N ALA A 109 13.43 12.26 4.70
CA ALA A 109 14.20 13.03 3.71
C ALA A 109 13.32 13.58 2.56
N SER A 110 12.09 13.13 2.41
CA SER A 110 11.18 13.64 1.38
C SER A 110 10.74 15.09 1.66
N GLY A 111 10.55 15.85 0.58
CA GLY A 111 10.14 17.26 0.68
C GLY A 111 8.81 17.45 1.42
N SER A 112 8.55 18.66 1.93
CA SER A 112 7.34 18.99 2.69
C SER A 112 6.04 18.81 1.88
N GLY A 113 6.10 18.96 0.55
CA GLY A 113 4.98 18.73 -0.36
C GLY A 113 4.84 17.29 -0.84
N CYS A 114 5.68 16.36 -0.37
CA CYS A 114 5.61 14.96 -0.76
C CYS A 114 4.43 14.25 -0.11
N ILE A 115 3.62 13.56 -0.91
CA ILE A 115 2.54 12.68 -0.43
C ILE A 115 3.17 11.41 0.14
N ARG A 116 2.99 11.17 1.45
CA ARG A 116 3.56 10.01 2.15
C ARG A 116 2.45 9.02 2.45
N VAL A 117 2.36 7.98 1.61
CA VAL A 117 1.31 6.95 1.71
C VAL A 117 1.84 5.78 2.53
N PHE A 118 1.26 5.59 3.70
CA PHE A 118 1.47 4.38 4.50
C PHE A 118 0.36 3.38 4.21
N ASP A 119 0.68 2.31 3.47
CA ASP A 119 -0.21 1.15 3.30
C ASP A 119 0.03 0.18 4.44
N VAL A 120 -0.90 0.12 5.38
CA VAL A 120 -0.78 -0.62 6.66
C VAL A 120 -0.51 -2.09 6.41
N ASN A 121 -1.37 -2.76 5.65
CA ASN A 121 -1.22 -4.11 5.11
C ASN A 121 -0.56 -5.10 6.07
N LEU A 122 -1.20 -5.32 7.24
CA LEU A 122 -0.65 -6.11 8.34
C LEU A 122 -0.40 -7.56 7.95
N ARG A 123 0.76 -8.07 8.34
CA ARG A 123 1.14 -9.47 8.18
C ARG A 123 1.66 -10.02 9.51
N SER A 124 0.83 -10.80 10.19
CA SER A 124 1.25 -11.45 11.45
C SER A 124 2.43 -12.42 11.20
N PRO A 125 3.44 -12.41 12.11
CA PRO A 125 3.60 -11.60 13.33
C PRO A 125 4.41 -10.31 13.13
N PHE A 126 4.60 -9.82 11.90
CA PHE A 126 5.60 -8.83 11.49
C PHE A 126 5.18 -7.36 11.67
N TYR A 127 4.36 -7.06 12.66
CA TYR A 127 3.98 -5.67 13.01
C TYR A 127 3.97 -5.46 14.52
N THR A 128 4.22 -4.24 14.94
CA THR A 128 4.18 -3.82 16.36
C THR A 128 3.51 -2.46 16.46
N ALA A 129 3.10 -2.08 17.68
CA ALA A 129 2.57 -0.76 17.98
C ALA A 129 3.56 0.34 17.57
N ASP A 130 4.87 0.17 17.83
CA ASP A 130 5.90 1.14 17.47
C ASP A 130 6.01 1.34 15.95
N ILE A 131 6.00 0.24 15.16
CA ILE A 131 6.03 0.33 13.70
C ILE A 131 4.84 1.16 13.19
N LEU A 132 3.64 0.90 13.74
CA LEU A 132 2.44 1.61 13.33
C LEU A 132 2.47 3.08 13.75
N THR A 133 2.80 3.37 15.01
CA THR A 133 2.85 4.73 15.55
C THR A 133 3.82 5.61 14.75
N GLU A 134 5.04 5.14 14.53
CA GLU A 134 6.06 5.88 13.80
C GLU A 134 5.68 6.07 12.33
N SER A 135 5.11 5.03 11.69
CA SER A 135 4.70 5.09 10.30
C SER A 135 3.53 6.05 10.07
N VAL A 136 2.51 6.02 10.94
CA VAL A 136 1.36 6.95 10.86
C VAL A 136 1.81 8.38 11.14
N ALA A 137 2.72 8.60 12.10
CA ALA A 137 3.25 9.92 12.40
C ALA A 137 4.04 10.55 11.24
N LEU A 138 4.63 9.74 10.36
CA LEU A 138 5.35 10.18 9.16
C LEU A 138 4.42 10.37 7.96
N ALA A 139 3.28 9.70 7.93
CA ALA A 139 2.37 9.66 6.78
C ALA A 139 1.54 10.95 6.63
N THR A 140 1.17 11.26 5.40
CA THR A 140 0.09 12.20 5.06
C THR A 140 -1.18 11.46 4.63
N VAL A 141 -1.03 10.22 4.18
CA VAL A 141 -2.12 9.32 3.80
C VAL A 141 -1.90 7.97 4.47
N VAL A 142 -2.91 7.46 5.17
CA VAL A 142 -2.92 6.09 5.70
C VAL A 142 -3.98 5.30 4.96
N LYS A 143 -3.60 4.14 4.42
CA LYS A 143 -4.54 3.21 3.81
C LYS A 143 -4.51 1.88 4.57
N MET A 144 -5.69 1.36 4.85
CA MET A 144 -5.90 0.06 5.49
C MET A 144 -7.18 -0.59 4.97
N ASN A 145 -7.40 -1.86 5.25
CA ASN A 145 -8.69 -2.49 5.04
C ASN A 145 -9.57 -2.40 6.31
N ASP A 146 -10.87 -2.68 6.17
CA ASP A 146 -11.85 -2.63 7.25
C ASP A 146 -11.52 -3.54 8.42
N ALA A 147 -10.97 -4.73 8.14
CA ALA A 147 -10.57 -5.68 9.19
C ALA A 147 -9.32 -5.22 9.98
N GLU A 148 -8.47 -4.37 9.39
CA GLU A 148 -7.30 -3.80 10.04
C GLU A 148 -7.63 -2.65 10.97
N VAL A 149 -8.70 -1.89 10.72
CA VAL A 149 -9.06 -0.68 11.48
C VAL A 149 -9.13 -0.91 12.99
N PRO A 150 -9.87 -1.90 13.51
CA PRO A 150 -9.96 -2.13 14.95
C PRO A 150 -8.60 -2.40 15.59
N LEU A 151 -7.78 -3.23 14.93
CA LEU A 151 -6.48 -3.62 15.43
C LEU A 151 -5.48 -2.44 15.41
N VAL A 152 -5.51 -1.63 14.35
CA VAL A 152 -4.68 -0.43 14.25
C VAL A 152 -5.02 0.55 15.37
N LEU A 153 -6.32 0.84 15.57
CA LEU A 153 -6.75 1.74 16.64
C LEU A 153 -6.36 1.22 18.03
N TYR A 154 -6.47 -0.08 18.26
CA TYR A 154 -6.05 -0.70 19.52
C TYR A 154 -4.54 -0.56 19.74
N LEU A 155 -3.72 -0.92 18.75
CA LEU A 155 -2.26 -0.84 18.85
C LEU A 155 -1.75 0.58 19.01
N LEU A 156 -2.47 1.58 18.50
CA LEU A 156 -2.17 3.01 18.68
C LEU A 156 -2.73 3.59 19.98
N GLY A 157 -3.41 2.78 20.81
CA GLY A 157 -4.03 3.25 22.06
C GLY A 157 -5.26 4.15 21.87
N LEU A 158 -5.83 4.17 20.67
CA LEU A 158 -7.00 5.00 20.32
C LEU A 158 -8.33 4.29 20.54
N ALA A 159 -8.31 3.01 20.84
CA ALA A 159 -9.48 2.21 21.20
C ALA A 159 -9.10 1.19 22.28
N THR A 160 -10.07 0.84 23.14
CA THR A 160 -9.95 -0.32 24.01
C THR A 160 -10.02 -1.60 23.19
N ALA A 161 -9.38 -2.68 23.66
CA ALA A 161 -9.48 -3.98 23.00
C ALA A 161 -10.95 -4.38 22.87
N SER A 162 -11.46 -4.35 21.66
CA SER A 162 -12.66 -5.11 21.32
C SER A 162 -12.19 -6.50 20.88
N THR A 163 -12.80 -7.54 21.44
CA THR A 163 -12.50 -8.92 21.06
C THR A 163 -12.68 -9.06 19.55
N PRO A 164 -11.72 -9.61 18.80
CA PRO A 164 -11.91 -9.87 17.38
C PRO A 164 -13.21 -10.67 17.20
N GLY A 165 -14.19 -10.08 16.49
CA GLY A 165 -15.51 -10.70 16.25
C GLY A 165 -16.68 -10.14 17.04
N GLU A 166 -16.50 -9.22 18.00
CA GLU A 166 -17.60 -8.73 18.86
C GLU A 166 -18.52 -7.66 18.23
N ALA A 167 -18.18 -7.04 17.12
CA ALA A 167 -19.12 -6.25 16.32
C ALA A 167 -18.57 -6.07 14.91
N GLU A 168 -19.39 -6.33 13.92
CA GLU A 168 -19.11 -5.93 12.55
C GLU A 168 -18.94 -4.40 12.49
N TRP A 169 -17.79 -3.94 12.00
CA TRP A 169 -17.52 -2.52 11.86
C TRP A 169 -18.25 -2.01 10.62
N ASP A 170 -19.42 -1.42 10.85
CA ASP A 170 -20.13 -0.71 9.80
C ASP A 170 -19.37 0.56 9.37
N LYS A 171 -19.78 1.15 8.27
CA LYS A 171 -19.12 2.34 7.72
C LYS A 171 -19.12 3.54 8.67
N THR A 172 -20.09 3.63 9.58
CA THR A 172 -20.14 4.70 10.59
C THR A 172 -19.01 4.54 11.61
N ARG A 173 -18.79 3.31 12.09
CA ARG A 173 -17.69 3.01 13.01
C ARG A 173 -16.33 3.14 12.33
N LEU A 174 -16.20 2.71 11.06
CA LEU A 174 -14.99 2.89 10.28
C LEU A 174 -14.66 4.38 10.11
N ARG A 175 -15.65 5.22 9.81
CA ARG A 175 -15.49 6.67 9.73
C ARG A 175 -15.02 7.26 11.06
N TYR A 176 -15.65 6.90 12.15
CA TYR A 176 -15.25 7.36 13.48
C TYR A 176 -13.82 6.96 13.82
N GLY A 177 -13.39 5.74 13.44
CA GLY A 177 -11.99 5.31 13.59
C GLY A 177 -11.03 6.15 12.75
N ALA A 178 -11.39 6.50 11.52
CA ALA A 178 -10.59 7.37 10.66
C ALA A 178 -10.49 8.80 11.23
N GLU A 179 -11.58 9.35 11.74
CA GLU A 179 -11.63 10.67 12.39
C GLU A 179 -10.72 10.72 13.63
N LYS A 180 -10.66 9.64 14.42
CA LYS A 180 -9.72 9.52 15.55
C LYS A 180 -8.27 9.57 15.09
N LEU A 181 -7.92 8.85 14.03
CA LEU A 181 -6.55 8.88 13.47
C LEU A 181 -6.18 10.30 13.00
N LEU A 182 -7.09 10.97 12.29
CA LEU A 182 -6.89 12.34 11.83
C LEU A 182 -6.74 13.34 12.99
N ALA A 183 -7.45 13.14 14.09
CA ALA A 183 -7.36 13.98 15.27
C ALA A 183 -6.01 13.81 16.00
N GLU A 184 -5.55 12.55 16.14
CA GLU A 184 -4.33 12.22 16.86
C GLU A 184 -3.06 12.57 16.09
N PHE A 185 -3.09 12.41 14.75
CA PHE A 185 -1.92 12.62 13.92
C PHE A 185 -2.05 13.87 13.04
N PRO A 186 -1.49 15.03 13.44
CA PRO A 186 -1.71 16.31 12.76
C PRO A 186 -1.21 16.37 11.30
N ARG A 187 -0.23 15.53 10.93
CA ARG A 187 0.28 15.44 9.56
C ARG A 187 -0.60 14.62 8.63
N LEU A 188 -1.50 13.83 9.20
CA LEU A 188 -2.39 12.97 8.42
C LEU A 188 -3.49 13.82 7.78
N ASP A 189 -3.57 13.80 6.46
CA ASP A 189 -4.55 14.55 5.67
C ASP A 189 -5.69 13.66 5.18
N LEU A 190 -5.42 12.36 4.99
CA LEU A 190 -6.38 11.42 4.40
C LEU A 190 -6.24 10.03 5.02
N VAL A 191 -7.37 9.47 5.45
CA VAL A 191 -7.50 8.04 5.78
C VAL A 191 -8.32 7.36 4.70
N VAL A 192 -7.81 6.25 4.19
CA VAL A 192 -8.40 5.42 3.15
C VAL A 192 -8.70 4.05 3.72
N ILE A 193 -9.96 3.65 3.73
CA ILE A 193 -10.39 2.33 4.22
C ILE A 193 -11.04 1.56 3.07
N THR A 194 -10.46 0.41 2.70
CA THR A 194 -11.02 -0.49 1.69
C THR A 194 -11.87 -1.57 2.36
N CYS A 195 -13.04 -1.87 1.80
CA CYS A 195 -14.00 -2.84 2.32
C CYS A 195 -14.27 -3.96 1.30
N GLY A 196 -13.25 -4.40 0.58
CA GLY A 196 -13.37 -5.43 -0.44
C GLY A 196 -14.44 -5.12 -1.49
N GLY A 197 -15.34 -6.06 -1.74
CA GLY A 197 -16.43 -5.90 -2.72
C GLY A 197 -17.50 -4.89 -2.33
N THR A 198 -17.52 -4.42 -1.07
CA THR A 198 -18.47 -3.39 -0.58
C THR A 198 -17.90 -1.98 -0.68
N GLY A 199 -16.76 -1.84 -1.37
CA GLY A 199 -16.20 -0.55 -1.76
C GLY A 199 -15.19 0.02 -0.79
N SER A 200 -15.30 1.30 -0.48
CA SER A 200 -14.30 2.00 0.32
C SER A 200 -14.84 3.29 0.92
N LEU A 201 -14.13 3.78 1.93
CA LEU A 201 -14.39 5.02 2.62
C LEU A 201 -13.11 5.86 2.63
N LEU A 202 -13.19 7.09 2.19
CA LEU A 202 -12.12 8.08 2.24
C LEU A 202 -12.55 9.20 3.19
N VAL A 203 -11.69 9.53 4.16
CA VAL A 203 -11.99 10.52 5.19
C VAL A 203 -10.86 11.53 5.30
N ARG A 204 -11.19 12.81 5.21
CA ARG A 204 -10.39 13.97 5.59
C ARG A 204 -11.01 14.64 6.82
N ARG A 205 -10.39 15.73 7.34
CA ARG A 205 -10.89 16.44 8.54
C ARG A 205 -12.29 16.99 8.35
N ASP A 206 -12.57 17.58 7.17
CA ASP A 206 -13.79 18.33 6.91
C ASP A 206 -14.70 17.67 5.87
N GLU A 207 -14.26 16.57 5.26
CA GLU A 207 -15.01 15.87 4.22
C GLU A 207 -14.77 14.36 4.25
N TRP A 208 -15.73 13.61 3.79
CA TRP A 208 -15.61 12.17 3.57
C TRP A 208 -16.39 11.75 2.34
N HIS A 209 -16.00 10.64 1.73
CA HIS A 209 -16.70 10.05 0.59
C HIS A 209 -16.73 8.53 0.70
N GLU A 210 -17.92 7.96 0.55
CA GLU A 210 -18.17 6.53 0.52
C GLU A 210 -18.44 6.07 -0.91
N HIS A 211 -17.79 4.98 -1.32
CA HIS A 211 -18.03 4.31 -2.59
C HIS A 211 -18.63 2.93 -2.33
N PRO A 212 -19.73 2.54 -3.03
CA PRO A 212 -20.41 1.25 -2.78
C PRO A 212 -19.67 0.02 -3.32
N GLY A 213 -18.52 0.22 -3.97
CA GLY A 213 -17.79 -0.82 -4.67
C GLY A 213 -18.26 -1.05 -6.09
N ILE A 214 -17.49 -1.86 -6.83
CA ILE A 214 -17.80 -2.23 -8.21
C ILE A 214 -17.95 -3.74 -8.27
N LYS A 215 -19.14 -4.21 -8.65
CA LYS A 215 -19.43 -5.64 -8.78
C LYS A 215 -18.68 -6.22 -9.98
N VAL A 216 -17.78 -7.16 -9.73
CA VAL A 216 -17.06 -7.91 -10.77
C VAL A 216 -17.06 -9.39 -10.43
N LYS A 217 -16.86 -10.23 -11.45
CA LYS A 217 -16.55 -11.64 -11.22
C LYS A 217 -15.10 -11.73 -10.75
N ILE A 218 -14.90 -12.11 -9.48
CA ILE A 218 -13.58 -12.25 -8.87
C ILE A 218 -12.85 -13.43 -9.52
N ALA A 219 -11.65 -13.17 -10.03
CA ALA A 219 -10.71 -14.18 -10.49
C ALA A 219 -9.58 -14.37 -9.47
N ASP A 220 -8.99 -13.26 -8.95
CA ASP A 220 -7.94 -13.27 -7.94
C ASP A 220 -7.94 -11.89 -7.24
N THR A 221 -7.84 -11.86 -5.91
CA THR A 221 -7.81 -10.61 -5.15
C THR A 221 -6.40 -10.07 -4.90
N ILE A 222 -5.35 -10.84 -5.24
CA ILE A 222 -3.96 -10.44 -5.03
C ILE A 222 -3.64 -9.21 -5.90
N GLY A 223 -3.07 -8.18 -5.28
CA GLY A 223 -2.70 -6.93 -5.96
C GLY A 223 -3.83 -5.92 -6.14
N ALA A 224 -5.10 -6.26 -5.81
CA ALA A 224 -6.20 -5.31 -5.89
C ALA A 224 -6.02 -4.11 -4.96
N GLY A 225 -5.59 -4.35 -3.71
CA GLY A 225 -5.24 -3.32 -2.75
C GLY A 225 -4.09 -2.43 -3.21
N ASP A 226 -3.03 -3.03 -3.79
CA ASP A 226 -1.88 -2.30 -4.33
C ASP A 226 -2.28 -1.43 -5.53
N ALA A 227 -3.18 -1.92 -6.38
CA ALA A 227 -3.72 -1.15 -7.50
C ALA A 227 -4.58 0.03 -7.02
N PHE A 228 -5.39 -0.19 -5.99
CA PHE A 228 -6.17 0.85 -5.32
C PHE A 228 -5.23 1.94 -4.79
N THR A 229 -4.21 1.57 -4.01
CA THR A 229 -3.22 2.50 -3.43
C THR A 229 -2.49 3.29 -4.52
N ALA A 230 -2.08 2.63 -5.60
CA ALA A 230 -1.41 3.28 -6.72
C ALA A 230 -2.31 4.27 -7.46
N ALA A 231 -3.60 3.94 -7.66
CA ALA A 231 -4.58 4.81 -8.27
C ALA A 231 -4.83 6.05 -7.40
N ILE A 232 -5.10 5.87 -6.09
CA ILE A 232 -5.26 6.99 -5.15
C ILE A 232 -4.04 7.92 -5.22
N THR A 233 -2.84 7.37 -5.13
CA THR A 233 -1.59 8.16 -5.17
C THR A 233 -1.46 8.95 -6.48
N HIS A 234 -1.76 8.31 -7.62
CA HIS A 234 -1.69 8.93 -8.94
C HIS A 234 -2.64 10.11 -9.08
N TYR A 235 -3.88 9.96 -8.60
CA TYR A 235 -4.90 11.02 -8.68
C TYR A 235 -4.73 12.09 -7.60
N LEU A 236 -4.18 11.76 -6.42
CA LEU A 236 -3.76 12.74 -5.40
C LEU A 236 -2.70 13.71 -5.96
N LEU A 237 -1.71 13.19 -6.68
CA LEU A 237 -0.69 14.01 -7.37
C LEU A 237 -1.27 14.98 -8.40
N ARG A 238 -2.52 14.79 -8.81
CA ARG A 238 -3.26 15.65 -9.76
C ARG A 238 -4.27 16.57 -9.08
N GLY A 239 -4.32 16.57 -7.74
CA GLY A 239 -5.24 17.41 -6.98
C GLY A 239 -6.71 17.02 -7.18
N SER A 240 -7.00 15.75 -7.45
CA SER A 240 -8.36 15.27 -7.68
C SER A 240 -9.24 15.37 -6.42
N SER A 241 -10.56 15.53 -6.60
CA SER A 241 -11.55 15.50 -5.53
C SER A 241 -11.58 14.14 -4.83
N LEU A 242 -12.10 14.12 -3.59
CA LEU A 242 -12.21 12.90 -2.80
C LEU A 242 -13.07 11.82 -3.50
N GLU A 243 -14.15 12.25 -4.15
CA GLU A 243 -15.00 11.38 -4.97
C GLU A 243 -14.21 10.73 -6.11
N ARG A 244 -13.46 11.51 -6.88
CA ARG A 244 -12.65 11.01 -8.00
C ARG A 244 -11.53 10.09 -7.54
N LEU A 245 -10.91 10.38 -6.39
CA LEU A 245 -9.93 9.47 -5.77
C LEU A 245 -10.58 8.12 -5.46
N ASN A 246 -11.75 8.15 -4.86
CA ASN A 246 -12.47 6.95 -4.44
C ASN A 246 -12.91 6.12 -5.66
N GLU A 247 -13.46 6.77 -6.68
CA GLU A 247 -13.80 6.13 -7.96
C GLU A 247 -12.56 5.47 -8.59
N ALA A 248 -11.43 6.19 -8.66
CA ALA A 248 -10.21 5.68 -9.25
C ALA A 248 -9.69 4.44 -8.52
N GLY A 249 -9.65 4.47 -7.19
CA GLY A 249 -9.25 3.31 -6.38
C GLY A 249 -10.12 2.09 -6.64
N ASN A 250 -11.45 2.28 -6.64
CA ASN A 250 -12.40 1.19 -6.86
C ASN A 250 -12.34 0.64 -8.30
N GLN A 251 -12.24 1.48 -9.33
CA GLN A 251 -12.13 1.02 -10.72
C GLN A 251 -10.89 0.16 -10.93
N TRP A 252 -9.73 0.61 -10.45
CA TRP A 252 -8.49 -0.14 -10.64
C TRP A 252 -8.40 -1.36 -9.74
N GLY A 253 -8.88 -1.29 -8.49
CA GLY A 253 -8.96 -2.44 -7.59
C GLY A 253 -9.87 -3.53 -8.14
N ALA A 254 -11.07 -3.17 -8.61
CA ALA A 254 -12.02 -4.10 -9.21
C ALA A 254 -11.51 -4.70 -10.52
N PHE A 255 -10.85 -3.91 -11.38
CA PHE A 255 -10.21 -4.43 -12.58
C PHE A 255 -9.18 -5.51 -12.25
N ILE A 256 -8.24 -5.24 -11.33
CA ILE A 256 -7.25 -6.24 -10.92
C ILE A 256 -7.93 -7.48 -10.32
N ALA A 257 -8.91 -7.31 -9.45
CA ALA A 257 -9.63 -8.43 -8.85
C ALA A 257 -10.37 -9.31 -9.88
N SER A 258 -10.69 -8.77 -11.05
CA SER A 258 -11.34 -9.51 -12.15
C SER A 258 -10.36 -10.27 -13.06
N GLN A 259 -9.06 -10.15 -12.83
CA GLN A 259 -8.02 -10.77 -13.65
C GLN A 259 -7.25 -11.82 -12.86
N PRO A 260 -6.67 -12.84 -13.50
CA PRO A 260 -5.77 -13.77 -12.84
C PRO A 260 -4.42 -13.11 -12.54
N GLY A 261 -3.94 -13.31 -11.29
CA GLY A 261 -2.64 -12.83 -10.82
C GLY A 261 -2.57 -11.34 -10.51
N ALA A 262 -1.53 -10.97 -9.75
CA ALA A 262 -1.37 -9.62 -9.20
C ALA A 262 -0.99 -8.52 -10.23
N MET A 263 -0.45 -8.91 -11.37
CA MET A 263 0.08 -7.97 -12.39
C MET A 263 -0.43 -8.30 -13.81
N PRO A 264 -1.75 -8.36 -14.05
CA PRO A 264 -2.27 -8.67 -15.37
C PRO A 264 -1.84 -7.63 -16.41
N ALA A 265 -1.80 -8.03 -17.68
CA ALA A 265 -1.59 -7.09 -18.78
C ALA A 265 -2.75 -6.09 -18.85
N ILE A 266 -2.43 -4.82 -19.12
CA ILE A 266 -3.43 -3.75 -19.26
C ILE A 266 -3.28 -3.17 -20.65
N SER A 267 -4.30 -3.36 -21.50
CA SER A 267 -4.33 -2.76 -22.84
C SER A 267 -4.61 -1.25 -22.76
N ASP A 268 -4.20 -0.52 -23.78
CA ASP A 268 -4.51 0.91 -23.89
C ASP A 268 -6.02 1.17 -23.91
N VAL A 269 -6.78 0.29 -24.55
CA VAL A 269 -8.24 0.35 -24.59
C VAL A 269 -8.83 0.21 -23.20
N THR A 270 -8.35 -0.75 -22.41
CA THR A 270 -8.78 -0.94 -21.01
C THR A 270 -8.44 0.28 -20.16
N ARG A 271 -7.20 0.77 -20.28
CA ARG A 271 -6.75 1.94 -19.53
C ARG A 271 -7.60 3.16 -19.84
N GLU A 272 -7.86 3.42 -21.12
CA GLU A 272 -8.68 4.55 -21.56
C GLU A 272 -10.14 4.40 -21.12
N SER A 273 -10.70 3.18 -21.19
CA SER A 273 -12.06 2.90 -20.71
C SER A 273 -12.21 3.19 -19.20
N ILE A 274 -11.25 2.75 -18.39
CA ILE A 274 -11.27 3.03 -16.94
C ILE A 274 -11.07 4.52 -16.70
N ARG A 275 -10.15 5.18 -17.39
CA ARG A 275 -9.93 6.62 -17.26
C ARG A 275 -11.20 7.42 -17.50
N ARG A 276 -11.95 7.12 -18.55
CA ARG A 276 -13.24 7.79 -18.84
C ARG A 276 -14.27 7.63 -17.74
N LYS A 277 -14.33 6.49 -17.08
CA LYS A 277 -15.24 6.28 -15.94
C LYS A 277 -14.86 7.11 -14.72
N ILE A 278 -13.55 7.35 -14.53
CA ILE A 278 -13.04 8.14 -13.40
C ILE A 278 -13.18 9.64 -13.66
N GLU A 279 -13.01 10.06 -14.90
CA GLU A 279 -12.99 11.50 -15.26
C GLU A 279 -14.38 12.04 -15.63
N GLY A 280 -15.38 11.16 -15.82
CA GLY A 280 -16.78 11.48 -16.07
C GLY A 280 -17.03 11.85 -17.50
#